data_1086cf011a79cee7232f75454426fc91
#
_entry.id   1086cf011a79cee7232f75454426fc91
#
_cell.length_a   1.000
_cell.length_b   1.000
_cell.length_c   1.000
_cell.angle_alpha   90.00
_cell.angle_beta   90.00
_cell.angle_gamma   90.00
#
_symmetry.space_group_name_H-M   'P 1'
#
loop_
_entity.id
_entity.type
_entity.pdbx_description
1 polymer ?
#
loop_
_entity_poly.entity_id
_entity_poly.type
_entity_poly.pdbx_seq_one_letter_code
_entity_poly.pdbx_strand_id
1 'polypeptide(L)'
;MDLREDKNFDSIEEEVNHWWIRTRFNYINEIIEYYNSNNINIVEYGCGTCNNIYHLINNSPHSSKINSIIGIDPNLENLDNPVWAKDSNCFFDNSLSSTYKADIILAMDVLEHIKEDHTALKEWRNTLKPDGLLLITVPAFQHLWSSHDIFLGHYKRYNNKSLNDLAKAAGLKVIKIHYIFSFIYPLVYLLRKCLPRDSNSNGDLKKSN
;
A
#
# COMPACT_ATOMS: atom_id res chain seq x y z
N MET A 1 -4.24 0.73 -2.99
CA MET A 1 -4.77 2.07 -3.32
C MET A 1 -6.19 1.91 -3.82
N ASP A 2 -7.12 2.75 -3.43
CA ASP A 2 -8.51 2.57 -3.81
C ASP A 2 -8.75 3.05 -5.25
N LEU A 3 -9.17 2.14 -6.14
CA LEU A 3 -9.52 2.44 -7.54
C LEU A 3 -10.58 3.56 -7.69
N ARG A 4 -11.26 3.94 -6.61
CA ARG A 4 -12.21 5.06 -6.59
C ARG A 4 -11.51 6.42 -6.58
N GLU A 5 -10.23 6.48 -6.16
CA GLU A 5 -9.39 7.68 -6.23
C GLU A 5 -8.59 7.78 -7.55
N ASP A 6 -8.44 6.68 -8.29
CA ASP A 6 -7.59 6.58 -9.48
C ASP A 6 -8.02 7.45 -10.67
N LYS A 7 -9.23 8.02 -10.61
CA LYS A 7 -9.71 8.98 -11.64
C LYS A 7 -9.03 10.35 -11.58
N ASN A 8 -8.07 10.55 -10.69
CA ASN A 8 -7.38 11.82 -10.51
C ASN A 8 -6.14 12.00 -11.40
N PHE A 9 -5.67 10.93 -12.06
CA PHE A 9 -4.47 10.94 -12.90
C PHE A 9 -4.80 10.47 -14.31
N ASP A 10 -4.23 11.14 -15.32
CA ASP A 10 -4.46 10.83 -16.72
C ASP A 10 -3.51 9.70 -17.22
N SER A 11 -2.42 9.45 -16.51
CA SER A 11 -1.46 8.38 -16.81
C SER A 11 -0.75 7.86 -15.56
N ILE A 12 -0.13 6.66 -15.66
CA ILE A 12 0.68 6.10 -14.59
C ILE A 12 1.93 6.96 -14.32
N GLU A 13 2.47 7.61 -15.35
CA GLU A 13 3.63 8.51 -15.22
C GLU A 13 3.27 9.75 -14.41
N GLU A 14 2.07 10.31 -14.57
CA GLU A 14 1.57 11.41 -13.74
C GLU A 14 1.37 10.95 -12.31
N GLU A 15 0.75 9.81 -12.10
CA GLU A 15 0.49 9.23 -10.79
C GLU A 15 1.79 9.00 -10.01
N VAL A 16 2.79 8.33 -10.60
CA VAL A 16 4.07 8.04 -9.91
C VAL A 16 4.89 9.28 -9.61
N ASN A 17 4.63 10.39 -10.28
CA ASN A 17 5.27 11.68 -10.00
C ASN A 17 4.57 12.47 -8.90
N HIS A 18 3.39 12.07 -8.46
CA HIS A 18 2.70 12.75 -7.38
C HIS A 18 3.48 12.64 -6.05
N TRP A 19 3.63 13.75 -5.33
CA TRP A 19 4.47 13.85 -4.13
C TRP A 19 4.13 12.83 -3.03
N TRP A 20 2.85 12.53 -2.85
CA TRP A 20 2.37 11.54 -1.88
C TRP A 20 2.85 10.13 -2.24
N ILE A 21 2.71 9.73 -3.50
CA ILE A 21 3.10 8.43 -4.02
C ILE A 21 4.62 8.30 -4.01
N ARG A 22 5.35 9.33 -4.44
CA ARG A 22 6.82 9.35 -4.37
C ARG A 22 7.36 9.13 -2.96
N THR A 23 6.66 9.59 -1.92
CA THR A 23 7.09 9.34 -0.55
C THR A 23 7.04 7.85 -0.20
N ARG A 24 6.05 7.10 -0.71
CA ARG A 24 5.97 5.64 -0.54
C ARG A 24 7.17 4.95 -1.17
N PHE A 25 7.59 5.39 -2.35
CA PHE A 25 8.73 4.82 -3.06
C PHE A 25 10.02 4.90 -2.25
N ASN A 26 10.21 5.94 -1.45
CA ASN A 26 11.36 6.04 -0.56
C ASN A 26 11.36 4.89 0.47
N TYR A 27 10.20 4.56 1.05
CA TYR A 27 10.08 3.45 2.00
C TYR A 27 10.21 2.09 1.33
N ILE A 28 9.73 1.94 0.10
CA ILE A 28 9.90 0.72 -0.70
C ILE A 28 11.38 0.50 -1.02
N ASN A 29 12.09 1.54 -1.44
CA ASN A 29 13.53 1.45 -1.68
C ASN A 29 14.31 1.19 -0.39
N GLU A 30 13.94 1.83 0.74
CA GLU A 30 14.54 1.62 2.07
C GLU A 30 14.43 0.16 2.53
N ILE A 31 13.27 -0.48 2.35
CA ILE A 31 13.08 -1.89 2.76
C ILE A 31 13.89 -2.84 1.88
N ILE A 32 14.03 -2.58 0.57
CA ILE A 32 14.85 -3.38 -0.34
C ILE A 32 16.33 -3.25 0.03
N GLU A 33 16.78 -2.04 0.34
CA GLU A 33 18.13 -1.79 0.80
C GLU A 33 18.41 -2.48 2.12
N TYR A 34 17.48 -2.38 3.09
CA TYR A 34 17.59 -3.03 4.40
C TYR A 34 17.64 -4.56 4.29
N TYR A 35 16.84 -5.17 3.41
CA TYR A 35 16.85 -6.61 3.17
C TYR A 35 18.19 -7.09 2.60
N ASN A 36 18.87 -6.22 1.88
CA ASN A 36 20.26 -6.35 1.39
C ASN A 36 20.59 -7.70 0.74
N SER A 37 19.71 -8.17 -0.13
CA SER A 37 19.88 -9.39 -0.92
C SER A 37 19.81 -9.08 -2.41
N ASN A 38 20.36 -9.97 -3.22
CA ASN A 38 20.09 -10.03 -4.65
C ASN A 38 19.06 -11.15 -4.88
N ASN A 39 18.32 -11.07 -5.99
CA ASN A 39 17.34 -12.09 -6.37
C ASN A 39 16.11 -12.11 -5.44
N ILE A 40 15.51 -10.93 -5.20
CA ILE A 40 14.40 -10.68 -4.27
C ILE A 40 13.07 -10.98 -4.97
N ASN A 41 12.22 -11.78 -4.34
CA ASN A 41 10.83 -12.00 -4.76
C ASN A 41 9.90 -11.11 -3.92
N ILE A 42 9.14 -10.26 -4.60
CA ILE A 42 8.23 -9.30 -3.99
C ILE A 42 6.79 -9.72 -4.26
N VAL A 43 5.92 -9.60 -3.26
CA VAL A 43 4.46 -9.69 -3.43
C VAL A 43 3.88 -8.35 -2.98
N GLU A 44 3.01 -7.76 -3.80
CA GLU A 44 2.23 -6.60 -3.43
C GLU A 44 0.75 -7.00 -3.33
N TYR A 45 0.20 -6.94 -2.12
CA TYR A 45 -1.23 -7.08 -1.89
C TYR A 45 -1.93 -5.74 -2.08
N GLY A 46 -3.06 -5.74 -2.81
CA GLY A 46 -3.79 -4.53 -3.17
C GLY A 46 -3.00 -3.65 -4.12
N CYS A 47 -2.47 -4.21 -5.21
CA CYS A 47 -1.61 -3.47 -6.14
C CYS A 47 -2.36 -2.38 -6.93
N GLY A 48 -3.70 -2.41 -7.00
CA GLY A 48 -4.51 -1.38 -7.63
C GLY A 48 -4.03 -1.03 -9.05
N THR A 49 -3.68 0.24 -9.29
CA THR A 49 -3.12 0.74 -10.56
C THR A 49 -1.70 0.24 -10.84
N CYS A 50 -1.10 -0.52 -9.94
CA CYS A 50 0.26 -1.06 -10.06
C CYS A 50 1.37 0.00 -10.06
N ASN A 51 1.13 1.18 -9.51
CA ASN A 51 2.11 2.28 -9.48
C ASN A 51 3.40 1.94 -8.75
N ASN A 52 3.32 1.18 -7.64
CA ASN A 52 4.51 0.74 -6.90
C ASN A 52 5.32 -0.28 -7.73
N ILE A 53 4.63 -1.20 -8.43
CA ILE A 53 5.27 -2.19 -9.30
C ILE A 53 5.94 -1.48 -10.48
N TYR A 54 5.24 -0.51 -11.10
CA TYR A 54 5.83 0.33 -12.16
C TYR A 54 7.10 1.03 -11.67
N HIS A 55 7.07 1.64 -10.48
CA HIS A 55 8.24 2.28 -9.88
C HIS A 55 9.39 1.29 -9.69
N LEU A 56 9.11 0.11 -9.13
CA LEU A 56 10.12 -0.91 -8.85
C LEU A 56 10.85 -1.37 -10.10
N ILE A 57 10.14 -1.47 -11.23
CA ILE A 57 10.71 -1.92 -12.50
C ILE A 57 11.47 -0.79 -13.20
N ASN A 58 10.86 0.39 -13.29
CA ASN A 58 11.31 1.43 -14.21
C ASN A 58 12.13 2.55 -13.52
N ASN A 59 11.92 2.79 -12.23
CA ASN A 59 12.45 3.96 -11.55
C ASN A 59 13.29 3.63 -10.29
N SER A 60 13.17 2.42 -9.74
CA SER A 60 13.91 2.05 -8.52
C SER A 60 15.40 1.85 -8.82
N PRO A 61 16.31 2.41 -7.97
CA PRO A 61 17.73 2.13 -8.07
C PRO A 61 18.07 0.68 -7.72
N HIS A 62 17.11 -0.07 -7.20
CA HIS A 62 17.27 -1.46 -6.78
C HIS A 62 16.59 -2.47 -7.75
N SER A 63 16.11 -2.03 -8.92
CA SER A 63 15.43 -2.88 -9.89
C SER A 63 16.24 -4.13 -10.26
N SER A 64 17.56 -4.00 -10.39
CA SER A 64 18.46 -5.14 -10.69
C SER A 64 18.56 -6.20 -9.59
N LYS A 65 18.10 -5.91 -8.37
CA LYS A 65 18.06 -6.88 -7.26
C LYS A 65 16.78 -7.72 -7.27
N ILE A 66 15.77 -7.31 -8.05
CA ILE A 66 14.44 -7.92 -8.05
C ILE A 66 14.41 -9.07 -9.04
N ASN A 67 14.04 -10.26 -8.56
CA ASN A 67 13.88 -11.45 -9.39
C ASN A 67 12.47 -11.53 -9.98
N SER A 68 11.45 -11.32 -9.14
CA SER A 68 10.05 -11.36 -9.55
C SER A 68 9.18 -10.46 -8.68
N ILE A 69 8.11 -9.94 -9.27
CA ILE A 69 7.06 -9.22 -8.55
C ILE A 69 5.72 -9.86 -8.86
N ILE A 70 4.90 -10.11 -7.82
CA ILE A 70 3.53 -10.55 -7.98
C ILE A 70 2.61 -9.49 -7.39
N GLY A 71 1.77 -8.89 -8.24
CA GLY A 71 0.70 -8.01 -7.83
C GLY A 71 -0.58 -8.81 -7.59
N ILE A 72 -1.18 -8.65 -6.41
CA ILE A 72 -2.42 -9.30 -6.01
C ILE A 72 -3.48 -8.24 -5.76
N ASP A 73 -4.58 -8.31 -6.50
CA ASP A 73 -5.74 -7.46 -6.26
C ASP A 73 -7.03 -8.19 -6.69
N PRO A 74 -8.08 -8.20 -5.86
CA PRO A 74 -9.34 -8.87 -6.20
C PRO A 74 -10.06 -8.27 -7.42
N ASN A 75 -9.67 -7.05 -7.84
CA ASN A 75 -10.27 -6.37 -8.98
C ASN A 75 -9.48 -6.55 -10.29
N LEU A 76 -8.39 -7.32 -10.28
CA LEU A 76 -7.54 -7.54 -11.47
C LEU A 76 -8.24 -8.25 -12.62
N GLU A 77 -9.34 -8.96 -12.39
CA GLU A 77 -10.16 -9.57 -13.46
C GLU A 77 -10.66 -8.56 -14.50
N ASN A 78 -10.68 -7.27 -14.13
CA ASN A 78 -11.10 -6.16 -14.99
C ASN A 78 -9.92 -5.34 -15.54
N LEU A 79 -8.69 -5.70 -15.23
CA LEU A 79 -7.49 -5.01 -15.68
C LEU A 79 -6.70 -5.90 -16.63
N ASP A 80 -6.54 -5.49 -17.87
CA ASP A 80 -5.55 -6.08 -18.76
C ASP A 80 -4.16 -5.90 -18.15
N ASN A 81 -3.30 -6.91 -18.26
CA ASN A 81 -1.91 -6.77 -17.82
C ASN A 81 -1.29 -5.52 -18.45
N PRO A 82 -0.73 -4.63 -17.65
CA PRO A 82 -0.18 -3.38 -18.16
C PRO A 82 0.85 -3.63 -19.26
N VAL A 83 0.78 -2.86 -20.36
CA VAL A 83 1.68 -3.02 -21.52
C VAL A 83 3.15 -2.96 -21.11
N TRP A 84 3.47 -2.10 -20.14
CA TRP A 84 4.83 -1.93 -19.61
C TRP A 84 5.35 -3.14 -18.80
N ALA A 85 4.47 -4.05 -18.40
CA ALA A 85 4.86 -5.23 -17.63
C ALA A 85 5.15 -6.46 -18.49
N LYS A 86 4.87 -6.43 -19.82
CA LYS A 86 4.93 -7.60 -20.70
C LYS A 86 6.30 -8.27 -20.79
N ASP A 87 7.36 -7.50 -20.67
CA ASP A 87 8.75 -8.01 -20.80
C ASP A 87 9.47 -8.05 -19.44
N SER A 88 8.71 -7.88 -18.34
CA SER A 88 9.23 -7.90 -16.97
C SER A 88 8.86 -9.20 -16.26
N ASN A 89 9.62 -9.56 -15.22
CA ASN A 89 9.30 -10.69 -14.34
C ASN A 89 8.15 -10.34 -13.38
N CYS A 90 7.06 -9.75 -13.92
CA CYS A 90 5.89 -9.34 -13.18
C CYS A 90 4.70 -10.20 -13.54
N PHE A 91 3.98 -10.62 -12.52
CA PHE A 91 2.79 -11.44 -12.62
C PHE A 91 1.65 -10.78 -11.84
N PHE A 92 0.44 -10.92 -12.33
CA PHE A 92 -0.74 -10.34 -11.70
C PHE A 92 -1.80 -11.43 -11.54
N ASP A 93 -2.38 -11.49 -10.35
CA ASP A 93 -3.40 -12.51 -10.02
C ASP A 93 -4.38 -11.96 -8.99
N ASN A 94 -5.56 -12.55 -8.89
CA ASN A 94 -6.53 -12.24 -7.84
C ASN A 94 -6.24 -13.00 -6.53
N SER A 95 -5.37 -14.00 -6.57
CA SER A 95 -4.98 -14.81 -5.41
C SER A 95 -3.55 -15.34 -5.55
N LEU A 96 -2.94 -15.65 -4.43
CA LEU A 96 -1.59 -16.22 -4.38
C LEU A 96 -1.64 -17.71 -3.99
N SER A 97 -0.82 -18.53 -4.65
CA SER A 97 -0.65 -19.93 -4.24
C SER A 97 -0.16 -20.00 -2.78
N SER A 98 -0.78 -20.86 -1.98
CA SER A 98 -0.42 -21.06 -0.56
C SER A 98 1.01 -21.57 -0.34
N THR A 99 1.65 -22.11 -1.36
CA THR A 99 3.04 -22.60 -1.33
C THR A 99 4.05 -21.52 -1.69
N TYR A 100 3.61 -20.38 -2.25
CA TYR A 100 4.52 -19.29 -2.61
C TYR A 100 5.13 -18.62 -1.38
N LYS A 101 6.41 -18.23 -1.48
CA LYS A 101 7.14 -17.53 -0.43
C LYS A 101 7.86 -16.31 -0.99
N ALA A 102 7.59 -15.17 -0.37
CA ALA A 102 8.16 -13.88 -0.71
C ALA A 102 9.31 -13.48 0.24
N ASP A 103 10.26 -12.76 -0.29
CA ASP A 103 11.30 -12.07 0.49
C ASP A 103 10.75 -10.78 1.09
N ILE A 104 9.96 -10.04 0.31
CA ILE A 104 9.34 -8.79 0.73
C ILE A 104 7.86 -8.82 0.35
N ILE A 105 7.00 -8.39 1.27
CA ILE A 105 5.59 -8.12 1.02
C ILE A 105 5.34 -6.62 1.17
N LEU A 106 4.61 -6.05 0.22
CA LEU A 106 4.08 -4.70 0.24
C LEU A 106 2.57 -4.76 0.43
N ALA A 107 2.02 -3.93 1.33
CA ALA A 107 0.58 -3.73 1.52
C ALA A 107 0.35 -2.24 1.82
N MET A 108 0.21 -1.45 0.75
CA MET A 108 0.20 0.00 0.80
C MET A 108 -1.25 0.51 0.75
N ASP A 109 -1.79 0.93 1.91
CA ASP A 109 -3.19 1.34 2.12
C ASP A 109 -4.19 0.25 1.69
N VAL A 110 -4.06 -0.92 2.31
CA VAL A 110 -4.85 -2.12 2.03
C VAL A 110 -5.52 -2.65 3.29
N LEU A 111 -4.81 -2.66 4.41
CA LEU A 111 -5.26 -3.34 5.64
C LEU A 111 -6.55 -2.72 6.22
N GLU A 112 -6.77 -1.42 6.03
CA GLU A 112 -7.97 -0.69 6.40
C GLU A 112 -9.24 -1.14 5.67
N HIS A 113 -9.08 -1.74 4.50
CA HIS A 113 -10.17 -2.30 3.69
C HIS A 113 -10.53 -3.74 4.08
N ILE A 114 -9.78 -4.34 4.98
CA ILE A 114 -9.98 -5.74 5.41
C ILE A 114 -10.60 -5.76 6.80
N LYS A 115 -11.82 -6.30 6.90
CA LYS A 115 -12.54 -6.40 8.16
C LYS A 115 -11.78 -7.29 9.17
N GLU A 116 -11.29 -8.44 8.70
CA GLU A 116 -10.56 -9.43 9.49
C GLU A 116 -9.04 -9.21 9.35
N ASP A 117 -8.58 -8.02 9.71
CA ASP A 117 -7.17 -7.57 9.54
C ASP A 117 -6.13 -8.47 10.22
N HIS A 118 -6.48 -9.06 11.37
CA HIS A 118 -5.60 -10.02 12.05
C HIS A 118 -5.39 -11.28 11.21
N THR A 119 -6.43 -11.77 10.54
CA THR A 119 -6.34 -12.95 9.66
C THR A 119 -5.47 -12.62 8.45
N ALA A 120 -5.68 -11.45 7.84
CA ALA A 120 -4.87 -10.99 6.72
C ALA A 120 -3.38 -10.90 7.08
N LEU A 121 -3.04 -10.32 8.23
CA LEU A 121 -1.65 -10.26 8.68
C LEU A 121 -1.03 -11.64 8.93
N LYS A 122 -1.79 -12.60 9.43
CA LYS A 122 -1.33 -14.00 9.56
C LYS A 122 -1.07 -14.64 8.20
N GLU A 123 -1.94 -14.43 7.24
CA GLU A 123 -1.78 -14.94 5.87
C GLU A 123 -0.54 -14.33 5.22
N TRP A 124 -0.36 -13.01 5.31
CA TRP A 124 0.83 -12.33 4.81
C TRP A 124 2.10 -12.81 5.50
N ARG A 125 2.08 -12.97 6.83
CA ARG A 125 3.20 -13.56 7.56
C ARG A 125 3.53 -14.97 7.05
N ASN A 126 2.52 -15.81 6.80
CA ASN A 126 2.72 -17.17 6.31
C ASN A 126 3.26 -17.18 4.87
N THR A 127 3.07 -16.13 4.10
CA THR A 127 3.63 -15.95 2.76
C THR A 127 5.09 -15.51 2.80
N LEU A 128 5.57 -14.92 3.89
CA LEU A 128 6.97 -14.54 4.01
C LEU A 128 7.89 -15.76 4.15
N LYS A 129 9.06 -15.67 3.55
CA LYS A 129 10.21 -16.52 3.88
C LYS A 129 10.68 -16.26 5.33
N PRO A 130 11.48 -17.16 5.94
CA PRO A 130 12.23 -16.80 7.15
C PRO A 130 13.02 -15.50 6.92
N ASP A 131 12.98 -14.58 7.88
CA ASP A 131 13.59 -13.25 7.82
C ASP A 131 13.05 -12.31 6.72
N GLY A 132 11.97 -12.71 6.03
CA GLY A 132 11.27 -11.86 5.06
C GLY A 132 10.64 -10.64 5.74
N LEU A 133 10.45 -9.57 4.97
CA LEU A 133 9.99 -8.28 5.45
C LEU A 133 8.58 -7.93 4.93
N LEU A 134 7.80 -7.27 5.78
CA LEU A 134 6.47 -6.75 5.44
C LEU A 134 6.47 -5.23 5.63
N LEU A 135 6.16 -4.48 4.57
CA LEU A 135 5.93 -3.05 4.60
C LEU A 135 4.43 -2.76 4.47
N ILE A 136 3.88 -2.06 5.47
CA ILE A 136 2.46 -1.67 5.50
C ILE A 136 2.35 -0.16 5.64
N THR A 137 1.47 0.46 4.86
CA THR A 137 0.93 1.78 5.17
C THR A 137 -0.55 1.69 5.45
N VAL A 138 -1.04 2.52 6.38
CA VAL A 138 -2.46 2.61 6.76
C VAL A 138 -2.81 4.04 7.18
N PRO A 139 -4.06 4.47 7.02
CA PRO A 139 -4.50 5.76 7.50
C PRO A 139 -4.45 5.83 9.02
N ALA A 140 -3.88 6.95 9.50
CA ALA A 140 -3.67 7.17 10.92
C ALA A 140 -4.87 7.84 11.60
N PHE A 141 -5.01 7.60 12.93
CA PHE A 141 -5.89 8.28 13.88
C PHE A 141 -7.39 8.11 13.63
N GLN A 142 -8.03 7.26 14.43
CA GLN A 142 -9.48 7.01 14.38
C GLN A 142 -10.31 8.28 14.53
N HIS A 143 -9.84 9.30 15.28
CA HIS A 143 -10.56 10.56 15.44
C HIS A 143 -10.57 11.46 14.17
N LEU A 144 -9.78 11.11 13.15
CA LEU A 144 -9.82 11.72 11.82
C LEU A 144 -10.80 11.02 10.86
N TRP A 145 -11.58 10.04 11.34
CA TRP A 145 -12.59 9.37 10.55
C TRP A 145 -13.59 10.35 9.95
N SER A 146 -13.89 10.19 8.67
CA SER A 146 -14.77 11.10 7.91
C SER A 146 -15.63 10.34 6.89
N SER A 147 -16.48 11.09 6.16
CA SER A 147 -17.22 10.56 5.02
C SER A 147 -16.32 10.00 3.92
N HIS A 148 -15.10 10.50 3.79
CA HIS A 148 -14.10 9.98 2.86
C HIS A 148 -13.72 8.53 3.19
N ASP A 149 -13.49 8.18 4.44
CA ASP A 149 -13.22 6.79 4.85
C ASP A 149 -14.39 5.85 4.49
N ILE A 150 -15.62 6.34 4.67
CA ILE A 150 -16.83 5.58 4.32
C ILE A 150 -16.93 5.39 2.80
N PHE A 151 -16.66 6.45 2.03
CA PHE A 151 -16.65 6.41 0.57
C PHE A 151 -15.62 5.41 0.04
N LEU A 152 -14.43 5.37 0.62
CA LEU A 152 -13.38 4.42 0.28
C LEU A 152 -13.65 3.00 0.78
N GLY A 153 -14.62 2.80 1.67
CA GLY A 153 -14.94 1.48 2.22
C GLY A 153 -13.96 1.01 3.30
N HIS A 154 -13.33 1.94 4.00
CA HIS A 154 -12.50 1.61 5.14
C HIS A 154 -13.33 0.99 6.27
N TYR A 155 -12.73 0.12 7.06
CA TYR A 155 -13.31 -0.40 8.31
C TYR A 155 -12.76 0.35 9.53
N LYS A 156 -11.52 0.82 9.48
CA LYS A 156 -10.88 1.50 10.61
C LYS A 156 -9.67 2.32 10.18
N ARG A 157 -9.19 3.15 11.11
CA ARG A 157 -7.89 3.81 11.07
C ARG A 157 -7.04 3.30 12.23
N TYR A 158 -5.74 3.43 12.12
CA TYR A 158 -4.80 2.88 13.09
C TYR A 158 -4.04 3.97 13.84
N ASN A 159 -3.40 3.59 14.92
CA ASN A 159 -2.31 4.34 15.54
C ASN A 159 -1.14 3.38 15.80
N ASN A 160 0.03 3.94 16.14
CA ASN A 160 1.23 3.12 16.34
C ASN A 160 1.00 1.97 17.34
N LYS A 161 0.25 2.23 18.42
CA LYS A 161 -0.03 1.19 19.42
C LYS A 161 -0.93 0.09 18.85
N SER A 162 -2.07 0.45 18.26
CA SER A 162 -3.03 -0.53 17.72
C SER A 162 -2.44 -1.38 16.60
N LEU A 163 -1.66 -0.77 15.69
CA LEU A 163 -1.00 -1.49 14.62
C LEU A 163 0.12 -2.41 15.14
N ASN A 164 0.91 -1.93 16.10
CA ASN A 164 1.97 -2.75 16.73
C ASN A 164 1.39 -3.95 17.48
N ASP A 165 0.31 -3.75 18.24
CA ASP A 165 -0.33 -4.82 19.01
C ASP A 165 -0.95 -5.86 18.06
N LEU A 166 -1.58 -5.42 16.97
CA LEU A 166 -2.14 -6.27 15.93
C LEU A 166 -1.06 -7.10 15.20
N ALA A 167 0.04 -6.45 14.81
CA ALA A 167 1.16 -7.14 14.18
C ALA A 167 1.78 -8.20 15.08
N LYS A 168 1.99 -7.89 16.36
CA LYS A 168 2.49 -8.85 17.36
C LYS A 168 1.52 -10.03 17.57
N ALA A 169 0.21 -9.76 17.63
CA ALA A 169 -0.80 -10.80 17.76
C ALA A 169 -0.81 -11.75 16.54
N ALA A 170 -0.51 -11.22 15.34
CA ALA A 170 -0.32 -12.03 14.14
C ALA A 170 1.04 -12.77 14.08
N GLY A 171 1.89 -12.59 15.09
CA GLY A 171 3.22 -13.22 15.18
C GLY A 171 4.32 -12.53 14.37
N LEU A 172 4.11 -11.26 14.01
CA LEU A 172 5.12 -10.44 13.36
C LEU A 172 5.97 -9.69 14.39
N LYS A 173 7.27 -9.52 14.09
CA LYS A 173 8.16 -8.66 14.85
C LYS A 173 8.18 -7.27 14.21
N VAL A 174 7.74 -6.25 14.92
CA VAL A 174 7.79 -4.88 14.43
C VAL A 174 9.22 -4.36 14.56
N ILE A 175 9.81 -3.96 13.42
CA ILE A 175 11.17 -3.41 13.33
C ILE A 175 11.10 -1.87 13.44
N LYS A 176 10.19 -1.25 12.69
CA LYS A 176 10.03 0.21 12.62
C LYS A 176 8.54 0.55 12.50
N ILE A 177 8.09 1.56 13.19
CA ILE A 177 6.73 2.11 13.09
C ILE A 177 6.76 3.60 13.37
N HIS A 178 6.17 4.41 12.49
CA HIS A 178 6.10 5.86 12.65
C HIS A 178 4.99 6.47 11.80
N TYR A 179 4.67 7.72 12.04
CA TYR A 179 3.73 8.46 11.23
C TYR A 179 4.45 9.16 10.08
N ILE A 180 3.89 9.03 8.89
CA ILE A 180 4.29 9.80 7.72
C ILE A 180 3.39 11.05 7.62
N PHE A 181 3.93 12.14 7.04
CA PHE A 181 3.19 13.39 6.86
C PHE A 181 2.63 14.03 8.14
N SER A 182 3.24 13.77 9.29
CA SER A 182 2.78 14.30 10.57
C SER A 182 2.70 15.84 10.60
N PHE A 183 3.45 16.53 9.75
CA PHE A 183 3.43 17.99 9.64
C PHE A 183 2.11 18.55 9.09
N ILE A 184 1.35 17.78 8.30
CA ILE A 184 0.04 18.20 7.79
C ILE A 184 -1.11 17.86 8.77
N TYR A 185 -0.83 17.08 9.81
CA TYR A 185 -1.86 16.64 10.77
C TYR A 185 -2.67 17.80 11.39
N PRO A 186 -2.06 18.91 11.85
CA PRO A 186 -2.83 20.01 12.44
C PRO A 186 -3.85 20.61 11.44
N LEU A 187 -3.44 20.76 10.18
CA LEU A 187 -4.31 21.29 9.13
C LEU A 187 -5.48 20.33 8.85
N VAL A 188 -5.18 19.05 8.65
CA VAL A 188 -6.21 18.01 8.40
C VAL A 188 -7.17 17.91 9.57
N TYR A 189 -6.68 17.98 10.81
CA TYR A 189 -7.52 17.96 12.02
C TYR A 189 -8.49 19.14 12.05
N LEU A 190 -8.01 20.37 11.78
CA LEU A 190 -8.85 21.58 11.74
C LEU A 190 -9.89 21.50 10.62
N LEU A 191 -9.48 21.12 9.42
CA LEU A 191 -10.40 20.98 8.28
C LEU A 191 -11.50 19.95 8.59
N ARG A 192 -11.16 18.78 9.10
CA ARG A 192 -12.15 17.74 9.43
C ARG A 192 -13.04 18.07 10.63
N LYS A 193 -12.61 18.98 11.52
CA LYS A 193 -13.40 19.48 12.65
C LYS A 193 -14.34 20.61 12.25
N CYS A 194 -13.92 21.47 11.33
CA CYS A 194 -14.64 22.69 10.95
C CYS A 194 -15.57 22.51 9.74
N LEU A 195 -15.29 21.53 8.85
CA LEU A 195 -16.16 21.26 7.70
C LEU A 195 -17.34 20.36 8.12
N PRO A 196 -18.57 20.67 7.63
CA PRO A 196 -19.71 19.80 7.87
C PRO A 196 -19.46 18.43 7.30
N ARG A 197 -19.92 17.39 8.00
CA ARG A 197 -19.86 16.01 7.55
C ARG A 197 -20.89 15.78 6.44
N ASP A 198 -20.60 16.28 5.23
CA ASP A 198 -21.43 16.00 4.05
C ASP A 198 -21.23 14.57 3.58
N SER A 199 -22.32 13.81 3.54
CA SER A 199 -22.38 12.43 3.06
C SER A 199 -22.17 12.29 1.54
N ASN A 200 -21.94 13.39 0.82
CA ASN A 200 -21.83 13.45 -0.65
C ASN A 200 -20.49 14.01 -1.18
N SER A 201 -19.46 14.10 -0.36
CA SER A 201 -18.17 14.59 -0.86
C SER A 201 -17.45 13.51 -1.69
N ASN A 202 -17.41 13.70 -3.00
CA ASN A 202 -16.38 13.10 -3.85
C ASN A 202 -15.00 13.46 -3.27
N GLY A 203 -14.12 12.48 -3.09
CA GLY A 203 -12.82 12.50 -2.44
C GLY A 203 -12.13 13.85 -2.19
N ASP A 204 -11.34 13.95 -1.12
CA ASP A 204 -10.64 15.17 -0.66
C ASP A 204 -9.62 15.73 -1.68
N LEU A 205 -9.33 15.01 -2.77
CA LEU A 205 -8.39 15.39 -3.82
C LEU A 205 -9.10 15.99 -5.03
N LYS A 206 -9.63 17.21 -4.88
CA LYS A 206 -9.92 18.03 -6.08
C LYS A 206 -8.62 18.60 -6.62
N LYS A 207 -8.39 18.44 -7.95
CA LYS A 207 -7.32 19.12 -8.69
C LYS A 207 -7.27 20.60 -8.23
N SER A 208 -6.17 20.99 -7.62
CA SER A 208 -5.81 22.40 -7.54
C SER A 208 -5.35 22.81 -8.92
N ASN A 209 -6.16 23.62 -9.60
CA ASN A 209 -5.75 24.33 -10.81
C ASN A 209 -4.53 25.20 -10.55
#